data_386f93da8e0ad3ac31eeacb77242f8b8
#
_entry.id   386f93da8e0ad3ac31eeacb77242f8b8
#
_cell.length_a   1.000
_cell.length_b   1.000
_cell.length_c   1.000
_cell.angle_alpha   90.00
_cell.angle_beta   90.00
_cell.angle_gamma   90.00
#
_symmetry.space_group_name_H-M   'P 1'
#
loop_
_entity.id
_entity.type
_entity.pdbx_description
1 polymer ?
#
loop_
_entity_poly.entity_id
_entity_poly.type
_entity_poly.pdbx_seq_one_letter_code
_entity_poly.pdbx_strand_id
1 'polypeptide(L)'
;NIKIEFDDLNGAYDGDLVLAKRVFNPRSRTKAKIERILESKKNEVLVYIKDKVFYTVKENIKLENKNALKYNQGDVLLVDNKSLELIKNLGNIEDPKIDELISLHLYNEIYRLEKHLEVNALMDDKKQRVDLRDLCFCTIDPNSAKDHDDAIYFDTKENILYVAIADVSYFVKEGSELDLLAFKKSTSIYLPQKVLPMLPPVLSEDMCSLKEGQDRYSYVFKMYLDVQNQSVKKSELFEAIIKSHKNFSYGRIDRVIEGHLDQYSKIEKEIFDYLIPFYEISKKFRAKRLLKGYDFRTSENRLKLRNSKLESIEVETSTASHQLVEECMLLANIEASKKVNTVGIYRIHEEPAFKAISKLVDDVNILGVNAKLQSDVHETILHIQQKAKIAMLSAEIDELIIQSQTQAKYSSKN
;
A
#
# COMPACT_ATOMS: atom_id res chain seq x y z
N ASN A 1 -20.37 -2.56 -16.45
CA ASN A 1 -20.10 -1.17 -16.12
C ASN A 1 -20.43 -0.28 -17.32
N ILE A 2 -21.21 0.77 -17.11
CA ILE A 2 -21.55 1.76 -18.13
C ILE A 2 -20.77 3.03 -17.79
N LYS A 3 -19.94 3.51 -18.72
CA LYS A 3 -19.15 4.73 -18.52
C LYS A 3 -20.05 5.95 -18.72
N ILE A 4 -20.01 6.88 -17.75
CA ILE A 4 -20.68 8.19 -17.79
C ILE A 4 -19.56 9.23 -17.63
N GLU A 5 -19.51 10.19 -18.53
CA GLU A 5 -18.56 11.32 -18.43
C GLU A 5 -19.10 12.37 -17.44
N PHE A 6 -18.20 13.20 -16.95
CA PHE A 6 -18.50 14.18 -15.91
C PHE A 6 -19.69 15.10 -16.25
N ASP A 7 -19.74 15.62 -17.45
CA ASP A 7 -20.81 16.52 -17.93
C ASP A 7 -22.21 15.87 -17.98
N ASP A 8 -22.26 14.52 -17.96
CA ASP A 8 -23.48 13.74 -18.02
C ASP A 8 -23.90 13.15 -16.65
N LEU A 9 -23.17 13.49 -15.56
CA LEU A 9 -23.48 13.06 -14.20
C LEU A 9 -24.70 13.75 -13.61
N ASN A 10 -25.08 14.92 -14.15
CA ASN A 10 -26.24 15.70 -13.68
C ASN A 10 -26.32 15.89 -12.17
N GLY A 11 -25.15 16.18 -11.54
CA GLY A 11 -25.03 16.42 -10.11
C GLY A 11 -25.02 15.16 -9.22
N ALA A 12 -24.98 13.96 -9.80
CA ALA A 12 -24.88 12.73 -9.03
C ALA A 12 -23.45 12.48 -8.56
N TYR A 13 -23.33 11.93 -7.34
CA TYR A 13 -22.08 11.54 -6.71
C TYR A 13 -21.93 10.01 -6.67
N ASP A 14 -20.70 9.57 -6.37
CA ASP A 14 -20.42 8.16 -6.17
C ASP A 14 -21.24 7.58 -5.00
N GLY A 15 -21.94 6.48 -5.28
CA GLY A 15 -22.86 5.83 -4.35
C GLY A 15 -24.31 6.28 -4.44
N ASP A 16 -24.65 7.30 -5.22
CA ASP A 16 -26.04 7.70 -5.45
C ASP A 16 -26.79 6.66 -6.27
N LEU A 17 -28.05 6.40 -5.90
CA LEU A 17 -29.00 5.67 -6.74
C LEU A 17 -29.57 6.62 -7.77
N VAL A 18 -29.34 6.33 -9.05
CA VAL A 18 -29.70 7.24 -10.14
C VAL A 18 -30.57 6.57 -11.21
N LEU A 19 -31.43 7.36 -11.83
CA LEU A 19 -32.06 6.99 -13.09
C LEU A 19 -31.18 7.48 -14.22
N ALA A 20 -30.61 6.55 -15.01
CA ALA A 20 -29.76 6.87 -16.14
C ALA A 20 -30.38 6.37 -17.44
N LYS A 21 -30.30 7.21 -18.49
CA LYS A 21 -30.71 6.87 -19.84
C LYS A 21 -29.52 6.47 -20.70
N ARG A 22 -29.61 5.37 -21.41
CA ARG A 22 -28.59 4.96 -22.38
C ARG A 22 -28.54 5.94 -23.54
N VAL A 23 -27.31 6.40 -23.84
CA VAL A 23 -27.06 7.30 -24.97
C VAL A 23 -26.19 6.57 -25.98
N PHE A 24 -26.65 6.52 -27.22
CA PHE A 24 -25.86 5.99 -28.31
C PHE A 24 -25.29 7.16 -29.13
N ASN A 25 -24.01 7.48 -28.87
CA ASN A 25 -23.28 8.46 -29.67
C ASN A 25 -21.92 7.88 -30.08
N PRO A 26 -21.68 7.56 -31.35
CA PRO A 26 -20.41 6.97 -31.82
C PRO A 26 -19.19 7.85 -31.56
N ARG A 27 -19.37 9.16 -31.37
CA ARG A 27 -18.31 10.14 -31.17
C ARG A 27 -18.09 10.50 -29.68
N SER A 28 -18.97 10.06 -28.79
CA SER A 28 -18.88 10.33 -27.35
C SER A 28 -18.37 9.11 -26.58
N ARG A 29 -17.54 9.34 -25.58
CA ARG A 29 -17.12 8.30 -24.61
C ARG A 29 -18.24 7.95 -23.63
N THR A 30 -19.18 8.85 -23.42
CA THR A 30 -20.37 8.64 -22.60
C THR A 30 -21.28 7.58 -23.23
N LYS A 31 -21.71 6.63 -22.43
CA LYS A 31 -22.65 5.56 -22.82
C LYS A 31 -24.01 5.67 -22.12
N ALA A 32 -24.12 6.52 -21.12
CA ALA A 32 -25.36 6.86 -20.45
C ALA A 32 -25.29 8.29 -19.92
N LYS A 33 -26.45 8.89 -19.72
CA LYS A 33 -26.62 10.19 -19.07
C LYS A 33 -27.54 10.04 -17.87
N ILE A 34 -27.21 10.64 -16.74
CA ILE A 34 -28.08 10.64 -15.58
C ILE A 34 -29.25 11.61 -15.81
N GLU A 35 -30.47 11.09 -15.72
CA GLU A 35 -31.68 11.91 -15.84
C GLU A 35 -32.08 12.53 -14.51
N ARG A 36 -31.98 11.76 -13.42
CA ARG A 36 -32.23 12.24 -12.06
C ARG A 36 -31.61 11.35 -11.00
N ILE A 37 -31.32 11.92 -9.85
CA ILE A 37 -30.93 11.21 -8.64
C ILE A 37 -32.22 10.73 -7.96
N LEU A 38 -32.30 9.42 -7.69
CA LEU A 38 -33.42 8.78 -7.01
C LEU A 38 -33.21 8.82 -5.49
N GLU A 39 -32.00 8.53 -5.06
CA GLU A 39 -31.57 8.56 -3.67
C GLU A 39 -30.11 8.98 -3.61
N SER A 40 -29.81 10.01 -2.82
CA SER A 40 -28.44 10.42 -2.57
C SER A 40 -27.96 9.82 -1.25
N LYS A 41 -26.83 9.10 -1.30
CA LYS A 41 -26.15 8.60 -0.11
C LYS A 41 -25.45 9.71 0.67
N LYS A 42 -25.09 10.82 0.01
CA LYS A 42 -24.42 11.96 0.63
C LYS A 42 -25.44 13.06 0.94
N ASN A 43 -25.75 13.20 2.20
CA ASN A 43 -26.52 14.36 2.68
C ASN A 43 -25.64 15.61 2.86
N GLU A 44 -24.33 15.49 2.67
CA GLU A 44 -23.34 16.51 2.97
C GLU A 44 -22.42 16.76 1.80
N VAL A 45 -22.04 18.01 1.58
CA VAL A 45 -21.05 18.40 0.58
C VAL A 45 -20.03 19.34 1.18
N LEU A 46 -18.76 19.14 0.80
CA LEU A 46 -17.67 20.01 1.23
C LEU A 46 -17.51 21.17 0.23
N VAL A 47 -17.64 22.38 0.73
CA VAL A 47 -17.53 23.60 -0.08
C VAL A 47 -16.51 24.56 0.49
N TYR A 48 -15.96 25.43 -0.34
CA TYR A 48 -15.17 26.58 0.09
C TYR A 48 -15.74 27.88 -0.47
N ILE A 49 -15.43 28.99 0.22
CA ILE A 49 -15.93 30.31 -0.16
C ILE A 49 -14.93 30.99 -1.08
N LYS A 50 -15.40 31.35 -2.28
CA LYS A 50 -14.68 32.20 -3.22
C LYS A 50 -15.64 33.25 -3.78
N ASP A 51 -15.24 34.53 -3.72
CA ASP A 51 -16.03 35.67 -4.21
C ASP A 51 -17.47 35.68 -3.68
N LYS A 52 -17.64 35.32 -2.38
CA LYS A 52 -18.93 35.19 -1.69
C LYS A 52 -19.89 34.16 -2.30
N VAL A 53 -19.34 33.14 -2.92
CA VAL A 53 -20.07 32.02 -3.51
C VAL A 53 -19.47 30.70 -3.00
N PHE A 54 -20.31 29.67 -2.86
CA PHE A 54 -19.86 28.31 -2.56
C PHE A 54 -19.27 27.67 -3.82
N TYR A 55 -18.14 27.02 -3.65
CA TYR A 55 -17.55 26.12 -4.66
C TYR A 55 -17.31 24.76 -4.02
N THR A 56 -17.68 23.66 -4.68
CA THR A 56 -17.35 22.32 -4.18
C THR A 56 -15.83 22.14 -4.18
N VAL A 57 -15.30 21.55 -3.11
CA VAL A 57 -13.83 21.38 -2.97
C VAL A 57 -13.29 20.40 -4.01
N LYS A 58 -14.02 19.34 -4.33
CA LYS A 58 -13.54 18.27 -5.22
C LYS A 58 -13.61 18.65 -6.70
N GLU A 59 -14.78 19.14 -7.15
CA GLU A 59 -15.05 19.37 -8.56
C GLU A 59 -14.96 20.85 -8.95
N ASN A 60 -14.82 21.74 -7.98
CA ASN A 60 -14.83 23.20 -8.16
C ASN A 60 -16.11 23.73 -8.83
N ILE A 61 -17.25 23.11 -8.52
CA ILE A 61 -18.56 23.50 -9.07
C ILE A 61 -19.12 24.65 -8.25
N LYS A 62 -19.57 25.69 -8.95
CA LYS A 62 -20.24 26.85 -8.35
C LYS A 62 -21.64 26.47 -7.87
N LEU A 63 -21.95 26.76 -6.59
CA LEU A 63 -23.26 26.58 -5.98
C LEU A 63 -23.80 27.95 -5.51
N GLU A 64 -24.85 28.42 -6.15
CA GLU A 64 -25.40 29.73 -5.82
C GLU A 64 -26.34 29.63 -4.61
N ASN A 65 -25.96 30.29 -3.50
CA ASN A 65 -26.77 30.40 -2.31
C ASN A 65 -26.42 31.66 -1.52
N LYS A 66 -27.44 32.40 -1.07
CA LYS A 66 -27.26 33.62 -0.28
C LYS A 66 -26.55 33.38 1.07
N ASN A 67 -26.55 32.16 1.58
CA ASN A 67 -25.83 31.81 2.80
C ASN A 67 -24.31 32.00 2.69
N ALA A 68 -23.74 31.94 1.48
CA ALA A 68 -22.32 32.18 1.25
C ALA A 68 -21.86 33.58 1.72
N LEU A 69 -22.75 34.57 1.74
CA LEU A 69 -22.44 35.93 2.21
C LEU A 69 -22.12 36.00 3.72
N LYS A 70 -22.47 34.98 4.50
CA LYS A 70 -22.22 34.93 5.95
C LYS A 70 -20.80 34.50 6.32
N TYR A 71 -20.02 34.02 5.36
CA TYR A 71 -18.71 33.41 5.59
C TYR A 71 -17.59 34.21 4.95
N ASN A 72 -16.37 34.01 5.43
CA ASN A 72 -15.19 34.69 4.93
C ASN A 72 -14.62 34.02 3.68
N GLN A 73 -13.86 34.77 2.90
CA GLN A 73 -13.07 34.23 1.79
C GLN A 73 -12.18 33.09 2.25
N GLY A 74 -12.22 31.96 1.56
CA GLY A 74 -11.43 30.79 1.88
C GLY A 74 -11.96 29.88 2.98
N ASP A 75 -13.07 30.23 3.67
CA ASP A 75 -13.67 29.33 4.65
C ASP A 75 -14.07 28.01 3.97
N VAL A 76 -13.74 26.88 4.60
CA VAL A 76 -14.10 25.52 4.16
C VAL A 76 -15.18 24.97 5.07
N LEU A 77 -16.30 24.64 4.48
CA LEU A 77 -17.53 24.32 5.18
C LEU A 77 -18.07 22.96 4.74
N LEU A 78 -18.55 22.18 5.67
CA LEU A 78 -19.42 21.05 5.42
C LEU A 78 -20.85 21.54 5.49
N VAL A 79 -21.60 21.40 4.42
CA VAL A 79 -22.98 21.88 4.32
C VAL A 79 -23.92 20.75 3.89
N ASP A 80 -25.19 20.87 4.25
CA ASP A 80 -26.22 19.96 3.73
C ASP A 80 -26.32 20.09 2.20
N ASN A 81 -26.35 18.98 1.50
CA ASN A 81 -26.28 18.95 0.04
C ASN A 81 -27.52 19.56 -0.65
N LYS A 82 -28.67 19.64 0.04
CA LYS A 82 -29.93 20.15 -0.53
C LYS A 82 -30.20 21.60 -0.12
N SER A 83 -30.10 21.87 1.17
CA SER A 83 -30.40 23.20 1.73
C SER A 83 -29.19 24.14 1.67
N LEU A 84 -27.98 23.60 1.56
CA LEU A 84 -26.70 24.31 1.69
C LEU A 84 -26.58 25.04 3.04
N GLU A 85 -27.24 24.51 4.07
CA GLU A 85 -27.10 24.97 5.45
C GLU A 85 -25.81 24.42 6.07
N LEU A 86 -25.21 25.21 6.93
CA LEU A 86 -23.97 24.83 7.60
C LEU A 86 -24.18 23.65 8.55
N ILE A 87 -23.41 22.61 8.36
CA ILE A 87 -23.26 21.50 9.32
C ILE A 87 -22.04 21.75 10.20
N LYS A 88 -20.89 22.07 9.56
CA LYS A 88 -19.63 22.29 10.29
C LYS A 88 -18.71 23.23 9.52
N ASN A 89 -18.06 24.14 10.23
CA ASN A 89 -16.95 24.92 9.71
C ASN A 89 -15.65 24.17 10.03
N LEU A 90 -14.83 23.86 9.01
CA LEU A 90 -13.56 23.15 9.16
C LEU A 90 -12.38 24.10 9.33
N GLY A 91 -12.52 25.38 8.99
CA GLY A 91 -11.47 26.38 9.02
C GLY A 91 -11.29 27.06 7.68
N ASN A 92 -10.14 27.65 7.44
CA ASN A 92 -9.84 28.38 6.21
C ASN A 92 -8.85 27.59 5.33
N ILE A 93 -9.06 27.58 4.01
CA ILE A 93 -8.25 26.84 3.03
C ILE A 93 -6.76 27.26 3.03
N GLU A 94 -6.46 28.44 3.57
CA GLU A 94 -5.07 28.90 3.71
C GLU A 94 -4.38 28.29 4.95
N ASP A 95 -5.15 27.66 5.88
CA ASP A 95 -4.58 26.95 7.02
C ASP A 95 -4.29 25.48 6.63
N PRO A 96 -3.02 25.11 6.44
CA PRO A 96 -2.67 23.74 6.02
C PRO A 96 -3.05 22.68 7.05
N LYS A 97 -3.43 23.05 8.27
CA LYS A 97 -3.91 22.09 9.29
C LYS A 97 -5.22 21.44 8.94
N ILE A 98 -6.02 22.04 8.06
CA ILE A 98 -7.31 21.48 7.66
C ILE A 98 -7.22 20.53 6.47
N ASP A 99 -6.07 20.43 5.78
CA ASP A 99 -5.90 19.57 4.60
C ASP A 99 -6.21 18.10 4.88
N GLU A 100 -5.80 17.60 6.06
CA GLU A 100 -6.15 16.25 6.50
C GLU A 100 -7.67 16.08 6.66
N LEU A 101 -8.34 17.05 7.30
CA LEU A 101 -9.80 17.00 7.50
C LEU A 101 -10.56 17.07 6.18
N ILE A 102 -10.11 17.93 5.27
CA ILE A 102 -10.66 18.01 3.91
C ILE A 102 -10.55 16.65 3.23
N SER A 103 -9.36 16.05 3.23
CA SER A 103 -9.12 14.75 2.60
C SER A 103 -10.00 13.67 3.22
N LEU A 104 -10.08 13.59 4.54
CA LEU A 104 -10.89 12.58 5.22
C LEU A 104 -12.39 12.73 4.94
N HIS A 105 -12.89 13.95 4.83
CA HIS A 105 -14.28 14.19 4.42
C HIS A 105 -14.53 13.84 2.96
N LEU A 106 -13.62 14.19 2.05
CA LEU A 106 -13.75 13.89 0.62
C LEU A 106 -13.82 12.38 0.34
N TYR A 107 -13.07 11.58 1.12
CA TYR A 107 -13.02 10.13 0.97
C TYR A 107 -13.90 9.36 1.95
N ASN A 108 -14.76 10.04 2.76
CA ASN A 108 -15.63 9.46 3.78
C ASN A 108 -14.88 8.69 4.88
N GLU A 109 -13.67 9.12 5.22
CA GLU A 109 -12.81 8.47 6.21
C GLU A 109 -12.77 9.21 7.56
N ILE A 110 -13.62 10.23 7.75
CA ILE A 110 -13.63 11.07 8.97
C ILE A 110 -13.91 10.27 10.24
N TYR A 111 -14.71 9.18 10.15
CA TYR A 111 -15.00 8.28 11.27
C TYR A 111 -13.75 7.64 11.88
N ARG A 112 -12.62 7.62 11.17
CA ARG A 112 -11.35 7.10 11.67
C ARG A 112 -10.73 7.96 12.77
N LEU A 113 -11.16 9.21 12.92
CA LEU A 113 -10.77 10.10 14.02
C LEU A 113 -11.51 9.80 15.33
N GLU A 114 -12.52 8.91 15.30
CA GLU A 114 -13.20 8.47 16.49
C GLU A 114 -12.25 7.72 17.44
N LYS A 115 -12.56 7.72 18.75
CA LYS A 115 -11.74 7.03 19.76
C LYS A 115 -11.53 5.57 19.41
N HIS A 116 -10.29 5.12 19.56
CA HIS A 116 -9.97 3.69 19.47
C HIS A 116 -10.59 2.94 20.64
N LEU A 117 -10.96 1.68 20.39
CA LEU A 117 -11.38 0.76 21.45
C LEU A 117 -10.22 0.54 22.42
N GLU A 118 -10.53 0.46 23.71
CA GLU A 118 -9.56 0.04 24.70
C GLU A 118 -9.28 -1.45 24.53
N VAL A 119 -8.01 -1.82 24.53
CA VAL A 119 -7.55 -3.19 24.37
C VAL A 119 -6.89 -3.62 25.67
N ASN A 120 -7.52 -4.53 26.38
CA ASN A 120 -6.96 -5.22 27.53
C ASN A 120 -6.52 -6.62 27.09
N ALA A 121 -5.40 -6.72 26.37
CA ALA A 121 -4.89 -7.99 25.91
C ALA A 121 -3.60 -8.33 26.68
N LEU A 122 -3.56 -9.49 27.29
CA LEU A 122 -2.37 -10.06 27.92
C LEU A 122 -1.85 -11.18 27.01
N MET A 123 -0.54 -11.30 26.92
CA MET A 123 0.11 -12.47 26.34
C MET A 123 0.03 -13.61 27.37
N ASP A 124 -1.13 -14.24 27.48
CA ASP A 124 -1.36 -15.40 28.33
C ASP A 124 -1.90 -16.54 27.46
N ASP A 125 -1.00 -17.19 26.75
CA ASP A 125 -1.32 -18.31 25.89
C ASP A 125 -0.96 -19.62 26.59
N LYS A 126 -1.96 -20.41 26.94
CA LYS A 126 -1.79 -21.78 27.44
C LYS A 126 -1.37 -22.73 26.33
N LYS A 127 -1.39 -22.31 25.07
CA LYS A 127 -0.99 -23.07 23.92
C LYS A 127 0.54 -23.12 23.86
N GLN A 128 1.09 -24.33 23.74
CA GLN A 128 2.53 -24.49 23.61
C GLN A 128 2.97 -24.02 22.22
N ARG A 129 3.67 -22.87 22.19
CA ARG A 129 4.30 -22.32 20.99
C ARG A 129 5.76 -22.78 20.89
N VAL A 130 6.28 -22.85 19.68
CA VAL A 130 7.70 -23.13 19.46
C VAL A 130 8.52 -21.95 19.96
N ASP A 131 9.49 -22.22 20.84
CA ASP A 131 10.39 -21.18 21.34
C ASP A 131 11.56 -20.96 20.37
N LEU A 132 11.63 -19.80 19.76
CA LEU A 132 12.68 -19.38 18.84
C LEU A 132 13.38 -18.11 19.30
N ARG A 133 13.30 -17.77 20.59
CA ARG A 133 13.88 -16.54 21.13
C ARG A 133 15.41 -16.48 21.08
N ASP A 134 16.04 -17.65 20.99
CA ASP A 134 17.50 -17.77 20.87
C ASP A 134 18.01 -17.53 19.43
N LEU A 135 17.13 -17.56 18.42
CA LEU A 135 17.48 -17.22 17.05
C LEU A 135 17.57 -15.70 16.91
N CYS A 136 18.65 -15.25 16.32
CA CYS A 136 18.96 -13.83 16.19
C CYS A 136 18.12 -13.14 15.12
N PHE A 137 16.80 -13.09 15.29
CA PHE A 137 15.88 -12.38 14.40
C PHE A 137 16.16 -10.88 14.38
N CYS A 138 15.97 -10.27 13.21
CA CYS A 138 15.94 -8.81 13.05
C CYS A 138 14.79 -8.36 12.18
N THR A 139 14.32 -7.12 12.35
CA THR A 139 13.42 -6.42 11.43
C THR A 139 14.19 -5.39 10.61
N ILE A 140 13.67 -5.05 9.42
CA ILE A 140 14.27 -4.04 8.52
C ILE A 140 13.14 -3.20 7.95
N ASP A 141 13.04 -1.94 8.39
CA ASP A 141 11.88 -1.08 8.19
C ASP A 141 12.29 0.36 7.88
N PRO A 142 11.34 1.27 7.51
CA PRO A 142 11.60 2.70 7.54
C PRO A 142 12.03 3.18 8.93
N ASN A 143 12.91 4.17 9.01
CA ASN A 143 13.41 4.69 10.30
C ASN A 143 12.29 5.24 11.24
N SER A 144 11.12 5.57 10.68
CA SER A 144 9.98 6.07 11.44
C SER A 144 8.95 4.98 11.78
N ALA A 145 9.16 3.74 11.36
CA ALA A 145 8.25 2.63 11.62
C ALA A 145 8.16 2.33 13.12
N LYS A 146 6.94 2.02 13.54
CA LYS A 146 6.63 1.56 14.91
C LYS A 146 5.93 0.20 14.88
N ASP A 147 5.38 -0.14 13.74
CA ASP A 147 4.63 -1.34 13.41
C ASP A 147 5.54 -2.30 12.61
N HIS A 148 6.40 -3.03 13.36
CA HIS A 148 7.29 -4.04 12.76
C HIS A 148 6.50 -5.33 12.60
N ASP A 149 6.03 -5.61 11.39
CA ASP A 149 5.14 -6.74 11.10
C ASP A 149 5.89 -8.03 10.80
N ASP A 150 7.13 -7.96 10.32
CA ASP A 150 7.94 -9.10 9.94
C ASP A 150 9.37 -9.03 10.47
N ALA A 151 9.93 -10.20 10.76
CA ALA A 151 11.32 -10.38 11.16
C ALA A 151 11.93 -11.57 10.43
N ILE A 152 13.23 -11.50 10.15
CA ILE A 152 13.95 -12.52 9.41
C ILE A 152 15.15 -13.05 10.19
N TYR A 153 15.46 -14.34 9.97
CA TYR A 153 16.69 -14.98 10.39
C TYR A 153 17.10 -15.99 9.33
N PHE A 154 18.39 -16.09 9.04
CA PHE A 154 18.92 -17.06 8.09
C PHE A 154 20.02 -17.92 8.72
N ASP A 155 19.78 -19.24 8.73
CA ASP A 155 20.80 -20.22 9.09
C ASP A 155 21.69 -20.51 7.87
N THR A 156 22.90 -19.98 7.92
CA THR A 156 23.89 -20.11 6.82
C THR A 156 24.43 -21.53 6.63
N LYS A 157 24.37 -22.37 7.67
CA LYS A 157 24.91 -23.75 7.62
C LYS A 157 23.93 -24.69 6.89
N GLU A 158 22.65 -24.58 7.23
CA GLU A 158 21.59 -25.44 6.70
C GLU A 158 20.86 -24.81 5.53
N ASN A 159 21.15 -23.54 5.18
CA ASN A 159 20.42 -22.72 4.22
C ASN A 159 18.91 -22.66 4.53
N ILE A 160 18.59 -22.36 5.78
CA ILE A 160 17.20 -22.26 6.24
C ILE A 160 16.86 -20.80 6.48
N LEU A 161 15.88 -20.29 5.75
CA LEU A 161 15.29 -18.97 5.99
C LEU A 161 14.10 -19.08 6.92
N TYR A 162 14.12 -18.29 7.98
CA TYR A 162 12.98 -18.08 8.87
C TYR A 162 12.41 -16.71 8.61
N VAL A 163 11.10 -16.65 8.35
CA VAL A 163 10.33 -15.42 8.23
C VAL A 163 9.23 -15.47 9.27
N ALA A 164 9.32 -14.59 10.25
CA ALA A 164 8.34 -14.47 11.32
C ALA A 164 7.39 -13.32 11.02
N ILE A 165 6.09 -13.56 11.09
CA ILE A 165 5.03 -12.56 10.89
C ILE A 165 4.29 -12.40 12.22
N ALA A 166 4.02 -11.17 12.63
CA ALA A 166 3.29 -10.86 13.85
C ALA A 166 1.93 -11.59 13.91
N ASP A 167 1.63 -12.27 15.02
CA ASP A 167 0.37 -12.99 15.19
C ASP A 167 -0.75 -12.07 15.68
N VAL A 168 -1.29 -11.29 14.77
CA VAL A 168 -2.42 -10.39 15.02
C VAL A 168 -3.67 -11.18 15.41
N SER A 169 -3.86 -12.39 14.88
CA SER A 169 -5.05 -13.23 15.11
C SER A 169 -5.14 -13.74 16.56
N TYR A 170 -4.04 -13.71 17.28
CA TYR A 170 -4.05 -13.98 18.72
C TYR A 170 -4.86 -12.95 19.49
N PHE A 171 -4.71 -11.67 19.14
CA PHE A 171 -5.33 -10.54 19.83
C PHE A 171 -6.69 -10.16 19.24
N VAL A 172 -6.86 -10.26 17.93
CA VAL A 172 -8.08 -9.91 17.22
C VAL A 172 -8.84 -11.17 16.85
N LYS A 173 -9.86 -11.51 17.66
CA LYS A 173 -10.68 -12.71 17.43
C LYS A 173 -11.81 -12.41 16.47
N GLU A 174 -12.12 -13.38 15.61
CA GLU A 174 -13.22 -13.32 14.65
C GLU A 174 -14.55 -12.94 15.36
N GLY A 175 -15.27 -11.96 14.80
CA GLY A 175 -16.53 -11.44 15.33
C GLY A 175 -16.41 -10.54 16.54
N SER A 176 -15.19 -10.26 17.06
CA SER A 176 -14.98 -9.31 18.15
C SER A 176 -15.22 -7.86 17.68
N GLU A 177 -15.41 -6.93 18.63
CA GLU A 177 -15.53 -5.50 18.29
C GLU A 177 -14.30 -4.97 17.54
N LEU A 178 -13.10 -5.46 17.87
CA LEU A 178 -11.86 -5.13 17.17
C LEU A 178 -11.88 -5.63 15.73
N ASP A 179 -12.33 -6.85 15.49
CA ASP A 179 -12.46 -7.43 14.17
C ASP A 179 -13.48 -6.67 13.32
N LEU A 180 -14.65 -6.37 13.87
CA LEU A 180 -15.68 -5.57 13.20
C LEU A 180 -15.18 -4.15 12.86
N LEU A 181 -14.44 -3.52 13.77
CA LEU A 181 -13.84 -2.21 13.52
C LEU A 181 -12.77 -2.29 12.42
N ALA A 182 -11.90 -3.29 12.47
CA ALA A 182 -10.87 -3.53 11.46
C ALA A 182 -11.51 -3.80 10.09
N PHE A 183 -12.57 -4.63 10.05
CA PHE A 183 -13.34 -4.89 8.85
C PHE A 183 -13.94 -3.61 8.25
N LYS A 184 -14.55 -2.74 9.08
CA LYS A 184 -15.07 -1.44 8.65
C LYS A 184 -13.98 -0.54 8.06
N LYS A 185 -12.82 -0.49 8.72
CA LYS A 185 -11.67 0.33 8.28
C LYS A 185 -10.96 -0.24 7.06
N SER A 186 -10.89 -1.56 6.92
CA SER A 186 -10.25 -2.32 5.82
C SER A 186 -8.74 -2.15 5.67
N THR A 187 -8.21 -0.96 5.85
CA THR A 187 -6.78 -0.62 5.72
C THR A 187 -6.35 0.43 6.72
N SER A 188 -5.06 0.60 6.95
CA SER A 188 -4.51 1.82 7.53
C SER A 188 -4.41 2.92 6.48
N ILE A 189 -4.48 4.20 6.87
CA ILE A 189 -4.28 5.35 6.01
C ILE A 189 -3.03 6.09 6.47
N TYR A 190 -2.08 6.25 5.56
CA TYR A 190 -0.83 6.95 5.80
C TYR A 190 -0.94 8.37 5.26
N LEU A 191 -1.04 9.34 6.16
CA LEU A 191 -0.99 10.77 5.87
C LEU A 191 0.45 11.27 6.05
N PRO A 192 0.84 12.40 5.48
CA PRO A 192 2.24 12.86 5.52
C PRO A 192 2.86 12.99 6.93
N GLN A 193 2.06 13.28 7.95
CA GLN A 193 2.53 13.45 9.34
C GLN A 193 1.86 12.49 10.34
N LYS A 194 0.93 11.65 9.90
CA LYS A 194 0.07 10.88 10.79
C LYS A 194 -0.39 9.59 10.12
N VAL A 195 -0.45 8.54 10.89
CA VAL A 195 -1.10 7.28 10.48
C VAL A 195 -2.45 7.18 11.16
N LEU A 196 -3.48 6.81 10.39
CA LEU A 196 -4.79 6.40 10.91
C LEU A 196 -4.87 4.89 10.81
N PRO A 197 -4.49 4.15 11.85
CA PRO A 197 -4.30 2.71 11.76
C PRO A 197 -5.64 1.97 11.70
N MET A 198 -5.63 0.81 11.02
CA MET A 198 -6.76 -0.11 10.97
C MET A 198 -7.07 -0.68 12.36
N LEU A 199 -6.03 -1.09 13.08
CA LEU A 199 -6.10 -1.57 14.45
C LEU A 199 -5.68 -0.47 15.45
N PRO A 200 -6.12 -0.51 16.72
CA PRO A 200 -5.63 0.41 17.74
C PRO A 200 -4.10 0.40 17.85
N PRO A 201 -3.45 1.57 18.07
CA PRO A 201 -1.98 1.65 18.17
C PRO A 201 -1.36 0.75 19.24
N VAL A 202 -2.08 0.48 20.33
CA VAL A 202 -1.64 -0.48 21.36
C VAL A 202 -1.43 -1.89 20.80
N LEU A 203 -2.16 -2.27 19.74
CA LEU A 203 -1.92 -3.52 19.02
C LEU A 203 -0.87 -3.34 17.93
N SER A 204 -1.11 -2.45 16.96
CA SER A 204 -0.26 -2.33 15.78
C SER A 204 1.14 -1.81 16.08
N GLU A 205 1.27 -0.85 17.02
CA GLU A 205 2.54 -0.22 17.34
C GLU A 205 3.20 -0.83 18.60
N ASP A 206 2.52 -1.75 19.32
CA ASP A 206 3.07 -2.35 20.55
C ASP A 206 2.91 -3.87 20.56
N MET A 207 1.76 -4.41 20.94
CA MET A 207 1.62 -5.84 21.27
C MET A 207 1.90 -6.78 20.10
N CYS A 208 1.49 -6.40 18.87
CA CYS A 208 1.79 -7.16 17.66
C CYS A 208 3.16 -6.80 17.08
N SER A 209 3.64 -5.57 17.27
CA SER A 209 4.90 -5.13 16.68
C SER A 209 6.10 -5.93 17.21
N LEU A 210 6.92 -6.45 16.31
CA LEU A 210 8.11 -7.26 16.63
C LEU A 210 9.27 -6.36 17.12
N LYS A 211 9.03 -5.69 18.24
CA LYS A 211 9.96 -4.74 18.85
C LYS A 211 11.26 -5.38 19.35
N GLU A 212 12.35 -4.64 19.21
CA GLU A 212 13.67 -5.03 19.69
C GLU A 212 13.64 -5.42 21.18
N GLY A 213 14.22 -6.56 21.50
CA GLY A 213 14.39 -7.06 22.87
C GLY A 213 13.12 -7.60 23.53
N GLN A 214 11.98 -7.62 22.86
CA GLN A 214 10.71 -8.07 23.43
C GLN A 214 10.26 -9.40 22.85
N ASP A 215 9.70 -10.26 23.71
CA ASP A 215 9.09 -11.51 23.30
C ASP A 215 7.77 -11.22 22.58
N ARG A 216 7.56 -11.81 21.41
CA ARG A 216 6.37 -11.60 20.58
C ARG A 216 5.85 -12.91 20.00
N TYR A 217 4.52 -13.01 19.93
CA TYR A 217 3.86 -14.09 19.22
C TYR A 217 3.91 -13.87 17.72
N SER A 218 4.25 -14.93 17.01
CA SER A 218 4.39 -14.87 15.55
C SER A 218 4.00 -16.19 14.89
N TYR A 219 3.62 -16.08 13.60
CA TYR A 219 3.62 -17.20 12.67
C TYR A 219 4.97 -17.25 11.97
N VAL A 220 5.62 -18.40 11.98
CA VAL A 220 6.96 -18.55 11.41
C VAL A 220 6.93 -19.48 10.22
N PHE A 221 7.38 -18.99 9.08
CA PHE A 221 7.74 -19.79 7.92
C PHE A 221 9.19 -20.22 8.03
N LYS A 222 9.43 -21.52 8.20
CA LYS A 222 10.76 -22.12 8.14
C LYS A 222 10.94 -22.75 6.77
N MET A 223 11.79 -22.18 5.95
CA MET A 223 11.97 -22.53 4.55
C MET A 223 13.37 -23.07 4.28
N TYR A 224 13.47 -24.29 3.80
CA TYR A 224 14.73 -24.95 3.41
C TYR A 224 15.03 -24.58 1.96
N LEU A 225 16.07 -23.77 1.74
CA LEU A 225 16.39 -23.22 0.43
C LEU A 225 17.26 -24.14 -0.39
N ASP A 226 16.93 -24.32 -1.66
CA ASP A 226 17.82 -24.84 -2.68
C ASP A 226 18.54 -23.65 -3.35
N VAL A 227 19.71 -23.33 -2.84
CA VAL A 227 20.50 -22.17 -3.34
C VAL A 227 20.99 -22.38 -4.78
N GLN A 228 21.21 -23.64 -5.21
CA GLN A 228 21.65 -23.95 -6.57
C GLN A 228 20.53 -23.76 -7.59
N ASN A 229 19.33 -24.25 -7.26
CA ASN A 229 18.16 -24.18 -8.12
C ASN A 229 17.25 -22.98 -7.82
N GLN A 230 17.62 -22.09 -6.88
CA GLN A 230 16.85 -20.94 -6.43
C GLN A 230 15.36 -21.31 -6.22
N SER A 231 15.11 -22.25 -5.31
CA SER A 231 13.76 -22.74 -4.96
C SER A 231 13.67 -23.11 -3.49
N VAL A 232 12.44 -23.24 -2.99
CA VAL A 232 12.17 -23.77 -1.65
C VAL A 232 11.96 -25.28 -1.77
N LYS A 233 12.82 -26.09 -1.13
CA LYS A 233 12.70 -27.56 -1.09
C LYS A 233 11.55 -28.02 -0.22
N LYS A 234 11.41 -27.40 0.95
CA LYS A 234 10.42 -27.73 1.97
C LYS A 234 10.13 -26.47 2.77
N SER A 235 8.89 -26.31 3.20
CA SER A 235 8.50 -25.28 4.15
C SER A 235 7.64 -25.82 5.27
N GLU A 236 7.79 -25.24 6.45
CA GLU A 236 6.99 -25.51 7.63
C GLU A 236 6.38 -24.18 8.09
N LEU A 237 5.13 -24.20 8.55
CA LEU A 237 4.44 -23.06 9.14
C LEU A 237 3.95 -23.45 10.52
N PHE A 238 4.30 -22.69 11.54
CA PHE A 238 3.90 -22.92 12.91
C PHE A 238 3.84 -21.65 13.73
N GLU A 239 3.14 -21.70 14.85
CA GLU A 239 3.08 -20.64 15.83
C GLU A 239 4.33 -20.67 16.72
N ALA A 240 4.93 -19.50 16.96
CA ALA A 240 6.16 -19.40 17.73
C ALA A 240 6.14 -18.19 18.68
N ILE A 241 7.08 -18.19 19.61
CA ILE A 241 7.53 -17.03 20.37
C ILE A 241 8.90 -16.67 19.84
N ILE A 242 9.07 -15.42 19.37
CA ILE A 242 10.36 -14.90 18.91
C ILE A 242 10.76 -13.69 19.73
N LYS A 243 12.01 -13.31 19.59
CA LYS A 243 12.55 -12.02 20.04
C LYS A 243 13.30 -11.38 18.88
N SER A 244 12.92 -10.17 18.48
CA SER A 244 13.76 -9.38 17.59
C SER A 244 14.97 -8.89 18.38
N HIS A 245 16.17 -9.26 17.95
CA HIS A 245 17.40 -8.86 18.61
C HIS A 245 17.85 -7.47 18.15
N LYS A 246 17.41 -7.03 16.97
CA LYS A 246 17.67 -5.69 16.46
C LYS A 246 16.60 -5.26 15.45
N ASN A 247 16.15 -4.01 15.56
CA ASN A 247 15.32 -3.39 14.54
C ASN A 247 16.17 -2.40 13.74
N PHE A 248 16.33 -2.67 12.44
CA PHE A 248 17.15 -1.86 11.56
C PHE A 248 16.33 -0.93 10.69
N SER A 249 16.90 0.21 10.31
CA SER A 249 16.40 0.98 9.17
C SER A 249 16.99 0.47 7.86
N TYR A 250 16.24 0.61 6.76
CA TYR A 250 16.73 0.28 5.42
C TYR A 250 18.11 0.91 5.15
N GLY A 251 18.28 2.20 5.42
CA GLY A 251 19.55 2.89 5.19
C GLY A 251 20.72 2.36 6.03
N ARG A 252 20.47 1.73 7.21
CA ARG A 252 21.53 1.06 7.97
C ARG A 252 22.01 -0.19 7.26
N ILE A 253 21.07 -1.00 6.75
CA ILE A 253 21.38 -2.24 6.05
C ILE A 253 22.02 -1.96 4.69
N ASP A 254 21.57 -0.92 3.97
CA ASP A 254 22.19 -0.53 2.71
C ASP A 254 23.67 -0.21 2.89
N ARG A 255 24.04 0.58 3.91
CA ARG A 255 25.44 0.86 4.22
C ARG A 255 26.26 -0.39 4.54
N VAL A 256 25.64 -1.38 5.21
CA VAL A 256 26.28 -2.67 5.49
C VAL A 256 26.54 -3.46 4.21
N ILE A 257 25.55 -3.52 3.32
CA ILE A 257 25.63 -4.20 2.03
C ILE A 257 26.71 -3.55 1.14
N GLU A 258 26.82 -2.23 1.20
CA GLU A 258 27.82 -1.44 0.43
C GLU A 258 29.22 -1.52 1.04
N GLY A 259 29.39 -2.20 2.17
CA GLY A 259 30.70 -2.35 2.85
C GLY A 259 31.10 -1.13 3.70
N HIS A 260 30.18 -0.19 3.94
CA HIS A 260 30.38 0.99 4.78
C HIS A 260 30.08 0.68 6.24
N LEU A 261 30.90 -0.16 6.87
CA LEU A 261 30.74 -0.58 8.27
C LEU A 261 31.60 0.30 9.19
N ASP A 262 31.03 1.38 9.72
CA ASP A 262 31.78 2.28 10.61
C ASP A 262 31.88 1.74 12.05
N GLN A 263 30.74 1.46 12.66
CA GLN A 263 30.66 0.91 14.02
C GLN A 263 29.45 0.01 14.16
N TYR A 264 29.60 -1.12 14.85
CA TYR A 264 28.51 -2.07 15.12
C TYR A 264 28.72 -2.78 16.45
N SER A 265 27.62 -3.10 17.12
CA SER A 265 27.60 -3.90 18.34
C SER A 265 27.87 -5.38 18.03
N LYS A 266 28.12 -6.18 19.09
CA LYS A 266 28.29 -7.63 18.96
C LYS A 266 27.08 -8.29 18.31
N ILE A 267 25.87 -7.87 18.69
CA ILE A 267 24.62 -8.41 18.15
C ILE A 267 24.41 -8.04 16.68
N GLU A 268 24.74 -6.79 16.29
CA GLU A 268 24.70 -6.39 14.90
C GLU A 268 25.67 -7.21 14.05
N LYS A 269 26.86 -7.49 14.56
CA LYS A 269 27.82 -8.35 13.87
C LYS A 269 27.25 -9.75 13.62
N GLU A 270 26.65 -10.36 14.64
CA GLU A 270 26.04 -11.68 14.51
C GLU A 270 24.93 -11.71 13.45
N ILE A 271 24.14 -10.63 13.36
CA ILE A 271 23.12 -10.49 12.34
C ILE A 271 23.77 -10.29 10.94
N PHE A 272 24.77 -9.44 10.83
CA PHE A 272 25.45 -9.19 9.54
C PHE A 272 26.17 -10.42 9.01
N ASP A 273 26.69 -11.28 9.89
CA ASP A 273 27.36 -12.52 9.52
C ASP A 273 26.44 -13.50 8.76
N TYR A 274 25.12 -13.43 8.95
CA TYR A 274 24.17 -14.19 8.14
C TYR A 274 23.44 -13.35 7.06
N LEU A 275 23.20 -12.06 7.32
CA LEU A 275 22.39 -11.22 6.46
C LEU A 275 23.09 -10.91 5.13
N ILE A 276 24.40 -10.65 5.18
CA ILE A 276 25.20 -10.37 3.96
C ILE A 276 25.26 -11.60 3.03
N PRO A 277 25.61 -12.80 3.51
CA PRO A 277 25.52 -14.01 2.69
C PRO A 277 24.12 -14.28 2.14
N PHE A 278 23.09 -14.04 2.95
CA PHE A 278 21.72 -14.22 2.51
C PHE A 278 21.32 -13.19 1.43
N TYR A 279 21.77 -11.95 1.52
CA TYR A 279 21.55 -10.96 0.46
C TYR A 279 22.07 -11.45 -0.90
N GLU A 280 23.25 -12.06 -0.95
CA GLU A 280 23.79 -12.62 -2.21
C GLU A 280 22.94 -13.80 -2.72
N ILE A 281 22.33 -14.58 -1.82
CA ILE A 281 21.37 -15.63 -2.19
C ILE A 281 20.08 -15.02 -2.73
N SER A 282 19.51 -14.02 -2.03
CA SER A 282 18.26 -13.36 -2.43
C SER A 282 18.32 -12.73 -3.81
N LYS A 283 19.47 -12.15 -4.19
CA LYS A 283 19.69 -11.66 -5.57
C LYS A 283 19.52 -12.75 -6.63
N LYS A 284 19.96 -13.97 -6.35
CA LYS A 284 19.82 -15.10 -7.28
C LYS A 284 18.35 -15.53 -7.40
N PHE A 285 17.61 -15.54 -6.29
CA PHE A 285 16.17 -15.81 -6.29
C PHE A 285 15.42 -14.74 -7.08
N ARG A 286 15.72 -13.45 -6.83
CA ARG A 286 15.17 -12.33 -7.60
C ARG A 286 15.47 -12.46 -9.09
N ALA A 287 16.72 -12.72 -9.46
CA ALA A 287 17.11 -12.87 -10.86
C ALA A 287 16.31 -14.00 -11.56
N LYS A 288 16.12 -15.15 -10.89
CA LYS A 288 15.31 -16.24 -11.43
C LYS A 288 13.84 -15.85 -11.57
N ARG A 289 13.28 -15.15 -10.59
CA ARG A 289 11.88 -14.68 -10.63
C ARG A 289 11.66 -13.71 -11.80
N LEU A 290 12.60 -12.81 -12.04
CA LEU A 290 12.55 -11.82 -13.11
C LEU A 290 12.68 -12.42 -14.52
N LEU A 291 13.09 -13.70 -14.67
CA LEU A 291 13.00 -14.39 -15.95
C LEU A 291 11.55 -14.55 -16.44
N LYS A 292 10.56 -14.45 -15.53
CA LYS A 292 9.13 -14.57 -15.82
C LYS A 292 8.32 -13.37 -15.37
N GLY A 293 8.96 -12.38 -14.78
CA GLY A 293 8.36 -11.17 -14.26
C GLY A 293 8.99 -9.92 -14.84
N TYR A 294 8.57 -8.78 -14.31
CA TYR A 294 9.10 -7.48 -14.69
C TYR A 294 9.71 -6.81 -13.47
N ASP A 295 10.74 -6.01 -13.69
CA ASP A 295 11.31 -5.12 -12.68
C ASP A 295 10.99 -3.68 -13.07
N PHE A 296 10.12 -3.03 -12.31
CA PHE A 296 9.74 -1.65 -12.56
C PHE A 296 10.53 -0.71 -11.65
N ARG A 297 11.06 0.35 -12.24
CA ARG A 297 11.69 1.44 -11.51
C ARG A 297 10.63 2.41 -11.02
N THR A 298 9.91 2.01 -9.99
CA THR A 298 8.96 2.90 -9.34
C THR A 298 9.68 3.82 -8.37
N SER A 299 9.31 5.08 -8.39
CA SER A 299 9.71 6.05 -7.39
C SER A 299 8.47 6.54 -6.65
N GLU A 300 8.55 6.64 -5.35
CA GLU A 300 7.48 7.21 -4.53
C GLU A 300 7.87 8.60 -4.07
N ASN A 301 6.94 9.54 -4.19
CA ASN A 301 7.16 10.89 -3.71
C ASN A 301 6.74 10.97 -2.24
N ARG A 302 7.72 11.19 -1.36
CA ARG A 302 7.49 11.44 0.06
C ARG A 302 7.40 12.94 0.32
N LEU A 303 6.24 13.38 0.81
CA LEU A 303 6.03 14.75 1.20
C LEU A 303 6.63 15.00 2.60
N LYS A 304 7.62 15.87 2.69
CA LYS A 304 8.10 16.38 3.98
C LYS A 304 7.39 17.66 4.33
N LEU A 305 6.72 17.64 5.48
CA LEU A 305 6.02 18.79 6.01
C LEU A 305 6.77 19.36 7.23
N ARG A 306 6.85 20.69 7.29
CA ARG A 306 7.30 21.41 8.48
C ARG A 306 6.21 22.40 8.90
N ASN A 307 5.73 22.28 10.16
CA ASN A 307 4.59 23.05 10.67
C ASN A 307 3.37 22.96 9.75
N SER A 308 3.05 21.74 9.30
CA SER A 308 1.97 21.41 8.34
C SER A 308 2.10 22.01 6.94
N LYS A 309 3.19 22.69 6.62
CA LYS A 309 3.48 23.23 5.27
C LYS A 309 4.46 22.32 4.54
N LEU A 310 4.27 22.16 3.24
CA LEU A 310 5.19 21.41 2.40
C LEU A 310 6.57 22.05 2.42
N GLU A 311 7.58 21.34 2.94
CA GLU A 311 8.98 21.77 2.97
C GLU A 311 9.75 21.25 1.75
N SER A 312 9.59 19.95 1.45
CA SER A 312 10.22 19.31 0.30
C SER A 312 9.45 18.08 -0.16
N ILE A 313 9.71 17.68 -1.39
CA ILE A 313 9.30 16.38 -1.94
C ILE A 313 10.56 15.58 -2.15
N GLU A 314 10.67 14.42 -1.49
CA GLU A 314 11.78 13.50 -1.65
C GLU A 314 11.32 12.30 -2.47
N VAL A 315 12.17 11.88 -3.40
CA VAL A 315 11.92 10.69 -4.21
C VAL A 315 12.55 9.50 -3.47
N GLU A 316 11.72 8.58 -2.99
CA GLU A 316 12.17 7.30 -2.43
C GLU A 316 12.30 6.28 -3.56
N THR A 317 13.45 5.63 -3.62
CA THR A 317 13.72 4.54 -4.56
C THR A 317 13.95 3.24 -3.81
N SER A 318 13.57 2.11 -4.42
CA SER A 318 13.84 0.79 -3.86
C SER A 318 15.36 0.54 -3.83
N THR A 319 15.90 0.28 -2.64
CA THR A 319 17.32 0.00 -2.40
C THR A 319 17.59 -1.51 -2.26
N ALA A 320 18.84 -1.88 -2.05
CA ALA A 320 19.25 -3.28 -1.85
C ALA A 320 18.55 -3.94 -0.67
N SER A 321 18.41 -3.22 0.44
CA SER A 321 17.70 -3.72 1.63
C SER A 321 16.20 -3.89 1.42
N HIS A 322 15.55 -2.99 0.66
CA HIS A 322 14.15 -3.17 0.25
C HIS A 322 13.96 -4.44 -0.56
N GLN A 323 14.85 -4.69 -1.54
CA GLN A 323 14.79 -5.88 -2.38
C GLN A 323 15.02 -7.16 -1.57
N LEU A 324 15.89 -7.14 -0.56
CA LEU A 324 16.11 -8.25 0.34
C LEU A 324 14.83 -8.62 1.10
N VAL A 325 14.17 -7.64 1.73
CA VAL A 325 12.92 -7.85 2.47
C VAL A 325 11.80 -8.29 1.53
N GLU A 326 11.68 -7.66 0.35
CA GLU A 326 10.71 -8.04 -0.68
C GLU A 326 10.83 -9.53 -1.04
N GLU A 327 12.04 -10.04 -1.30
CA GLU A 327 12.24 -11.45 -1.64
C GLU A 327 11.87 -12.38 -0.45
N CYS A 328 12.15 -12.00 0.79
CA CYS A 328 11.72 -12.76 1.97
C CYS A 328 10.18 -12.86 2.03
N MET A 329 9.49 -11.73 1.85
CA MET A 329 8.03 -11.68 1.91
C MET A 329 7.39 -12.45 0.75
N LEU A 330 7.94 -12.34 -0.46
CA LEU A 330 7.46 -13.09 -1.62
C LEU A 330 7.60 -14.61 -1.41
N LEU A 331 8.73 -15.07 -0.88
CA LEU A 331 8.93 -16.49 -0.56
C LEU A 331 7.92 -16.95 0.50
N ALA A 332 7.74 -16.21 1.58
CA ALA A 332 6.77 -16.53 2.62
C ALA A 332 5.33 -16.57 2.07
N ASN A 333 4.94 -15.59 1.25
CA ASN A 333 3.61 -15.52 0.64
C ASN A 333 3.35 -16.66 -0.34
N ILE A 334 4.35 -17.06 -1.15
CA ILE A 334 4.25 -18.22 -2.04
C ILE A 334 4.07 -19.50 -1.23
N GLU A 335 4.84 -19.68 -0.16
CA GLU A 335 4.71 -20.85 0.68
C GLU A 335 3.38 -20.86 1.47
N ALA A 336 2.88 -19.68 1.89
CA ALA A 336 1.56 -19.53 2.48
C ALA A 336 0.46 -19.98 1.52
N SER A 337 0.51 -19.55 0.26
CA SER A 337 -0.48 -19.91 -0.75
C SER A 337 -0.58 -21.42 -0.98
N LYS A 338 0.54 -22.16 -0.85
CA LYS A 338 0.58 -23.62 -0.95
C LYS A 338 -0.01 -24.34 0.26
N LYS A 339 -0.10 -23.66 1.42
CA LYS A 339 -0.63 -24.24 2.67
C LYS A 339 -2.14 -24.09 2.79
N VAL A 340 -2.75 -23.21 2.03
CA VAL A 340 -4.20 -23.00 2.02
C VAL A 340 -4.87 -24.13 1.23
N ASN A 341 -5.57 -25.02 1.95
CA ASN A 341 -6.17 -26.22 1.36
C ASN A 341 -7.66 -26.07 1.03
N THR A 342 -8.27 -24.93 1.37
CA THR A 342 -9.72 -24.68 1.18
C THR A 342 -9.94 -23.39 0.41
N VAL A 343 -10.62 -22.42 1.01
CA VAL A 343 -10.83 -21.10 0.42
C VAL A 343 -9.80 -20.13 1.03
N GLY A 344 -9.01 -19.50 0.17
CA GLY A 344 -8.02 -18.51 0.57
C GLY A 344 -8.32 -17.14 -0.03
N ILE A 345 -7.58 -16.16 0.42
CA ILE A 345 -7.57 -14.83 -0.20
C ILE A 345 -6.25 -14.69 -0.94
N TYR A 346 -6.32 -14.80 -2.27
CA TYR A 346 -5.15 -14.69 -3.14
C TYR A 346 -5.17 -13.33 -3.86
N ARG A 347 -4.03 -12.67 -3.92
CA ARG A 347 -3.87 -11.49 -4.76
C ARG A 347 -3.34 -11.94 -6.11
N ILE A 348 -4.20 -11.90 -7.10
CA ILE A 348 -3.88 -12.33 -8.46
C ILE A 348 -3.71 -11.13 -9.39
N HIS A 349 -2.91 -11.32 -10.43
CA HIS A 349 -2.64 -10.33 -11.46
C HIS A 349 -2.82 -11.00 -12.83
N GLU A 350 -3.91 -10.69 -13.50
CA GLU A 350 -4.21 -11.24 -14.84
C GLU A 350 -3.36 -10.54 -15.90
N GLU A 351 -3.05 -11.25 -16.96
CA GLU A 351 -2.38 -10.65 -18.11
C GLU A 351 -3.17 -9.46 -18.67
N PRO A 352 -2.47 -8.42 -19.13
CA PRO A 352 -3.13 -7.30 -19.79
C PRO A 352 -3.75 -7.72 -21.14
N ALA A 353 -4.88 -7.10 -21.48
CA ALA A 353 -5.53 -7.36 -22.76
C ALA A 353 -4.60 -6.95 -23.92
N PHE A 354 -4.59 -7.74 -24.99
CA PHE A 354 -3.78 -7.47 -26.20
C PHE A 354 -3.94 -6.02 -26.72
N LYS A 355 -5.16 -5.48 -26.66
CA LYS A 355 -5.43 -4.10 -27.06
C LYS A 355 -4.68 -3.07 -26.21
N ALA A 356 -4.51 -3.34 -24.91
CA ALA A 356 -3.75 -2.45 -24.02
C ALA A 356 -2.26 -2.45 -24.37
N ILE A 357 -1.71 -3.64 -24.66
CA ILE A 357 -0.31 -3.79 -25.07
C ILE A 357 -0.06 -3.18 -26.46
N SER A 358 -0.98 -3.37 -27.42
CA SER A 358 -0.87 -2.70 -28.74
C SER A 358 -0.84 -1.19 -28.59
N LYS A 359 -1.75 -0.63 -27.76
CA LYS A 359 -1.77 0.80 -27.48
C LYS A 359 -0.49 1.27 -26.78
N LEU A 360 0.05 0.47 -25.82
CA LEU A 360 1.32 0.78 -25.18
C LEU A 360 2.46 0.92 -26.20
N VAL A 361 2.55 -0.02 -27.16
CA VAL A 361 3.57 0.05 -28.22
C VAL A 361 3.42 1.33 -29.06
N ASP A 362 2.18 1.74 -29.38
CA ASP A 362 1.92 2.99 -30.10
C ASP A 362 2.35 4.21 -29.26
N ASP A 363 1.95 4.24 -27.97
CA ASP A 363 2.24 5.35 -27.05
C ASP A 363 3.76 5.51 -26.82
N VAL A 364 4.51 4.42 -26.61
CA VAL A 364 5.98 4.49 -26.41
C VAL A 364 6.73 4.87 -27.70
N ASN A 365 6.18 4.52 -28.85
CA ASN A 365 6.75 4.91 -30.15
C ASN A 365 6.59 6.41 -30.42
N ILE A 366 5.52 7.04 -29.94
CA ILE A 366 5.35 8.51 -29.97
C ILE A 366 6.50 9.19 -29.19
N LEU A 367 6.98 8.55 -28.12
CA LEU A 367 8.12 9.03 -27.33
C LEU A 367 9.49 8.68 -27.94
N GLY A 368 9.53 8.04 -29.12
CA GLY A 368 10.77 7.72 -29.84
C GLY A 368 11.47 6.43 -29.41
N VAL A 369 10.79 5.54 -28.66
CA VAL A 369 11.40 4.29 -28.14
C VAL A 369 11.61 3.22 -29.23
N ASN A 370 10.89 3.29 -30.36
CA ASN A 370 10.98 2.34 -31.50
C ASN A 370 10.76 0.87 -31.08
N ALA A 371 9.72 0.64 -30.29
CA ALA A 371 9.32 -0.69 -29.85
C ALA A 371 8.41 -1.39 -30.86
N LYS A 372 8.38 -2.73 -30.80
CA LYS A 372 7.49 -3.57 -31.63
C LYS A 372 6.87 -4.67 -30.78
N LEU A 373 5.68 -5.10 -31.15
CA LEU A 373 5.07 -6.31 -30.60
C LEU A 373 5.98 -7.51 -30.85
N GLN A 374 6.13 -8.35 -29.85
CA GLN A 374 6.88 -9.62 -29.90
C GLN A 374 5.89 -10.80 -29.91
N SER A 375 6.40 -12.03 -29.73
CA SER A 375 5.62 -13.26 -29.75
C SER A 375 4.53 -13.31 -28.66
N ASP A 376 4.81 -12.71 -27.52
CA ASP A 376 3.89 -12.64 -26.37
C ASP A 376 4.01 -11.31 -25.61
N VAL A 377 3.15 -11.15 -24.59
CA VAL A 377 3.11 -9.94 -23.76
C VAL A 377 4.40 -9.74 -22.99
N HIS A 378 4.95 -10.82 -22.43
CA HIS A 378 6.17 -10.76 -21.64
C HIS A 378 7.37 -10.28 -22.46
N GLU A 379 7.60 -10.91 -23.59
CA GLU A 379 8.69 -10.51 -24.51
C GLU A 379 8.49 -9.09 -25.06
N THR A 380 7.24 -8.68 -25.31
CA THR A 380 6.93 -7.31 -25.75
C THR A 380 7.32 -6.29 -24.69
N ILE A 381 6.99 -6.51 -23.43
CA ILE A 381 7.32 -5.59 -22.33
C ILE A 381 8.83 -5.54 -22.11
N LEU A 382 9.51 -6.68 -22.08
CA LEU A 382 10.99 -6.71 -21.96
C LEU A 382 11.67 -5.98 -23.12
N HIS A 383 11.15 -6.14 -24.34
CA HIS A 383 11.66 -5.41 -25.51
C HIS A 383 11.46 -3.90 -25.36
N ILE A 384 10.29 -3.46 -24.88
CA ILE A 384 10.01 -2.04 -24.60
C ILE A 384 11.00 -1.51 -23.56
N GLN A 385 11.19 -2.21 -22.43
CA GLN A 385 12.10 -1.80 -21.36
C GLN A 385 13.57 -1.71 -21.86
N GLN A 386 13.99 -2.66 -22.68
CA GLN A 386 15.33 -2.62 -23.27
C GLN A 386 15.51 -1.39 -24.19
N LYS A 387 14.53 -1.08 -25.03
CA LYS A 387 14.54 0.10 -25.90
C LYS A 387 14.48 1.39 -25.12
N ALA A 388 13.64 1.44 -24.07
CA ALA A 388 13.53 2.58 -23.17
C ALA A 388 14.85 2.90 -22.47
N LYS A 389 15.60 1.87 -22.06
CA LYS A 389 16.93 2.03 -21.47
C LYS A 389 17.91 2.68 -22.43
N ILE A 390 17.88 2.29 -23.71
CA ILE A 390 18.74 2.88 -24.76
C ILE A 390 18.33 4.36 -25.00
N ALA A 391 17.03 4.66 -24.96
CA ALA A 391 16.50 6.01 -25.11
C ALA A 391 16.64 6.88 -23.86
N MET A 392 17.13 6.35 -22.73
CA MET A 392 17.19 7.01 -21.41
C MET A 392 15.83 7.48 -20.87
N LEU A 393 14.76 6.75 -21.20
CA LEU A 393 13.36 7.03 -20.82
C LEU A 393 12.78 5.91 -19.94
N SER A 394 13.64 5.19 -19.18
CA SER A 394 13.19 4.01 -18.43
C SER A 394 12.09 4.29 -17.42
N ALA A 395 12.16 5.41 -16.70
CA ALA A 395 11.17 5.72 -15.65
C ALA A 395 9.80 6.04 -16.25
N GLU A 396 9.76 6.88 -17.27
CA GLU A 396 8.55 7.31 -17.96
C GLU A 396 7.87 6.14 -18.67
N ILE A 397 8.67 5.26 -19.25
CA ILE A 397 8.16 4.08 -19.95
C ILE A 397 7.68 3.01 -18.98
N ASP A 398 8.37 2.77 -17.86
CA ASP A 398 7.92 1.86 -16.82
C ASP A 398 6.55 2.29 -16.25
N GLU A 399 6.31 3.60 -16.09
CA GLU A 399 5.00 4.11 -15.68
C GLU A 399 3.90 3.78 -16.72
N LEU A 400 4.15 3.98 -18.01
CA LEU A 400 3.22 3.60 -19.09
C LEU A 400 2.95 2.10 -19.12
N ILE A 401 3.99 1.27 -18.91
CA ILE A 401 3.84 -0.17 -18.82
C ILE A 401 2.94 -0.53 -17.63
N ILE A 402 3.15 0.04 -16.44
CA ILE A 402 2.31 -0.18 -15.26
C ILE A 402 0.85 0.21 -15.54
N GLN A 403 0.61 1.34 -16.18
CA GLN A 403 -0.74 1.79 -16.54
C GLN A 403 -1.43 0.86 -17.56
N SER A 404 -0.67 0.14 -18.38
CA SER A 404 -1.20 -0.84 -19.34
C SER A 404 -1.57 -2.17 -18.70
N GLN A 405 -1.10 -2.45 -17.47
CA GLN A 405 -1.37 -3.71 -16.78
C GLN A 405 -2.82 -3.79 -16.29
N THR A 406 -3.32 -5.01 -16.18
CA THR A 406 -4.58 -5.26 -15.48
C THR A 406 -4.37 -5.02 -13.99
N GLN A 407 -5.30 -4.34 -13.32
CA GLN A 407 -5.18 -4.15 -11.87
C GLN A 407 -5.20 -5.48 -11.13
N ALA A 408 -4.31 -5.63 -10.16
CA ALA A 408 -4.34 -6.75 -9.25
C ALA A 408 -5.67 -6.80 -8.49
N LYS A 409 -6.24 -7.98 -8.32
CA LYS A 409 -7.50 -8.20 -7.61
C LYS A 409 -7.38 -9.34 -6.60
N TYR A 410 -8.27 -9.36 -5.64
CA TYR A 410 -8.38 -10.51 -4.73
C TYR A 410 -9.28 -11.58 -5.33
N SER A 411 -8.89 -12.83 -5.13
CA SER A 411 -9.61 -14.02 -5.61
C SER A 411 -9.64 -15.07 -4.50
N SER A 412 -10.69 -15.89 -4.47
CA SER A 412 -10.77 -17.08 -3.61
C SER A 412 -10.05 -18.29 -4.21
N LYS A 413 -9.55 -18.17 -5.44
CA LYS A 413 -8.81 -19.22 -6.17
C LYS A 413 -7.47 -18.66 -6.60
N ASN A 414 -6.45 -19.51 -6.48
CA ASN A 414 -5.10 -19.26 -6.98
C ASN A 414 -5.01 -19.57 -8.48
#